data_55ea8a590884f6e3ce39cb5e1a8ecb5a
#
_entry.id   55ea8a590884f6e3ce39cb5e1a8ecb5a
#
_cell.length_a   1.000
_cell.length_b   1.000
_cell.length_c   1.000
_cell.angle_alpha   90.00
_cell.angle_beta   90.00
_cell.angle_gamma   90.00
#
_symmetry.space_group_name_H-M   'P 1'
#
loop_
_entity.id
_entity.type
_entity.pdbx_description
1 polymer ?
#
loop_
_entity_poly.entity_id
_entity_poly.type
_entity_poly.pdbx_seq_one_letter_code
_entity_poly.pdbx_strand_id
1 'polypeptide(L)'
;MKGYLGIDTSNYTTSTAVYCPEHDLVLQKKKLLPVPAGALGLRQSDAVFHHTVQLPQLLEELSAEFGGEIRAVAVSNAPRDAEGSYMPCFLAGMSAARAIASFLKVPLYFFSHQSGHIAAALYSAGRLSYFERPFYAFHVSGGTTEALLVRPNAAQIFEKELLAQSLDLKAGQAIDRVGGMLGLPFPAGAELDRLAQQSKRRFLVKPSMKARTAAFPEFKISAKKCFMRASAGRISLVSASKAF
;
A
#
# COMPACT_ATOMS: atom_id res chain seq x y z
N MET A 1 -11.70 23.56 13.74
CA MET A 1 -10.79 22.78 12.89
C MET A 1 -11.64 21.89 11.99
N LYS A 2 -11.41 21.90 10.68
CA LYS A 2 -12.15 21.06 9.71
C LYS A 2 -11.28 19.84 9.35
N GLY A 3 -11.87 18.64 9.44
CA GLY A 3 -11.18 17.38 9.17
C GLY A 3 -11.86 16.55 8.09
N TYR A 4 -11.07 15.69 7.46
CA TYR A 4 -11.50 14.71 6.45
C TYR A 4 -11.16 13.32 6.98
N LEU A 5 -12.19 12.52 7.24
CA LEU A 5 -12.05 11.19 7.80
C LEU A 5 -11.73 10.17 6.69
N GLY A 6 -10.64 9.43 6.84
CA GLY A 6 -10.27 8.30 6.01
C GLY A 6 -10.39 6.97 6.75
N ILE A 7 -10.93 5.94 6.09
CA ILE A 7 -11.08 4.59 6.64
C ILE A 7 -10.53 3.57 5.64
N ASP A 8 -9.68 2.67 6.11
CA ASP A 8 -9.15 1.56 5.32
C ASP A 8 -9.19 0.26 6.14
N THR A 9 -9.86 -0.74 5.60
CA THR A 9 -9.95 -2.10 6.17
C THR A 9 -9.40 -3.13 5.19
N SER A 10 -8.32 -2.78 4.53
CA SER A 10 -7.63 -3.67 3.61
C SER A 10 -6.77 -4.68 4.35
N ASN A 11 -6.79 -5.92 3.88
CA ASN A 11 -5.90 -7.01 4.22
C ASN A 11 -5.66 -7.22 5.74
N TYR A 12 -4.50 -6.79 6.29
CA TYR A 12 -4.07 -7.13 7.65
C TYR A 12 -4.07 -5.98 8.65
N THR A 13 -4.53 -4.80 8.26
CA THR A 13 -4.50 -3.63 9.13
C THR A 13 -5.83 -2.89 9.07
N THR A 14 -6.49 -2.73 10.22
CA THR A 14 -7.58 -1.76 10.36
C THR A 14 -6.95 -0.40 10.58
N SER A 15 -7.29 0.59 9.76
CA SER A 15 -6.77 1.95 9.94
C SER A 15 -7.84 3.02 9.72
N THR A 16 -7.71 4.10 10.47
CA THR A 16 -8.52 5.31 10.33
C THR A 16 -7.65 6.53 10.59
N ALA A 17 -7.92 7.62 9.87
CA ALA A 17 -7.18 8.86 10.02
C ALA A 17 -8.08 10.06 9.78
N VAL A 18 -7.76 11.20 10.42
CA VAL A 18 -8.32 12.50 10.07
C VAL A 18 -7.20 13.40 9.56
N TYR A 19 -7.40 13.97 8.41
CA TYR A 19 -6.53 14.99 7.82
C TYR A 19 -7.15 16.37 7.95
N CYS A 20 -6.41 17.33 8.47
CA CYS A 20 -6.78 18.73 8.64
C CYS A 20 -5.86 19.62 7.78
N PRO A 21 -6.26 20.00 6.57
CA PRO A 21 -5.40 20.75 5.65
C PRO A 21 -5.03 22.14 6.18
N GLU A 22 -5.88 22.76 6.99
CA GLU A 22 -5.62 24.07 7.59
C GLU A 22 -4.36 24.11 8.48
N HIS A 23 -3.97 22.97 9.04
CA HIS A 23 -2.83 22.82 9.95
C HIS A 23 -1.81 21.80 9.46
N ASP A 24 -2.01 21.23 8.27
CA ASP A 24 -1.26 20.07 7.76
C ASP A 24 -1.12 18.96 8.79
N LEU A 25 -2.19 18.70 9.52
CA LEU A 25 -2.23 17.75 10.63
C LEU A 25 -2.90 16.44 10.20
N VAL A 26 -2.22 15.32 10.46
CA VAL A 26 -2.79 13.98 10.35
C VAL A 26 -2.83 13.33 11.72
N LEU A 27 -4.03 12.99 12.19
CA LEU A 27 -4.23 12.08 13.31
C LEU A 27 -4.54 10.69 12.75
N GLN A 28 -3.87 9.65 13.24
CA GLN A 28 -4.04 8.30 12.73
C GLN A 28 -4.12 7.28 13.85
N LYS A 29 -5.06 6.33 13.71
CA LYS A 29 -5.13 5.11 14.52
C LYS A 29 -5.11 3.90 13.61
N LYS A 30 -4.33 2.88 14.00
CA LYS A 30 -4.23 1.63 13.25
C LYS A 30 -3.94 0.45 14.16
N LYS A 31 -4.44 -0.72 13.77
CA LYS A 31 -4.24 -1.98 14.50
C LYS A 31 -4.10 -3.13 13.53
N LEU A 32 -3.09 -3.95 13.72
CA LEU A 32 -2.92 -5.18 12.95
C LEU A 32 -3.99 -6.20 13.34
N LEU A 33 -4.46 -6.97 12.36
CA LEU A 33 -5.30 -8.12 12.62
C LEU A 33 -4.48 -9.23 13.28
N PRO A 34 -5.06 -9.99 14.22
CA PRO A 34 -4.39 -11.14 14.80
C PRO A 34 -4.25 -12.26 13.77
N VAL A 35 -3.01 -12.57 13.39
CA VAL A 35 -2.70 -13.72 12.52
C VAL A 35 -2.20 -14.85 13.41
N PRO A 36 -2.81 -16.05 13.39
CA PRO A 36 -2.33 -17.17 14.17
C PRO A 36 -0.87 -17.53 13.83
N ALA A 37 -0.11 -17.92 14.84
CA ALA A 37 1.27 -18.35 14.65
C ALA A 37 1.34 -19.52 13.65
N GLY A 38 2.21 -19.41 12.63
CA GLY A 38 2.37 -20.41 11.59
C GLY A 38 1.36 -20.34 10.44
N ALA A 39 0.37 -19.44 10.50
CA ALA A 39 -0.56 -19.23 9.39
C ALA A 39 0.11 -18.36 8.29
N LEU A 40 -0.16 -18.73 7.03
CA LEU A 40 0.33 -17.98 5.86
C LEU A 40 -0.57 -16.78 5.48
N GLY A 41 -1.60 -16.50 6.30
CA GLY A 41 -2.55 -15.42 6.06
C GLY A 41 -3.83 -15.58 6.87
N LEU A 42 -4.80 -14.70 6.62
CA LEU A 42 -6.15 -14.75 7.19
C LEU A 42 -7.18 -15.08 6.11
N ARG A 43 -8.20 -15.84 6.48
CA ARG A 43 -9.41 -15.97 5.65
C ARG A 43 -10.12 -14.64 5.58
N GLN A 44 -10.78 -14.35 4.46
CA GLN A 44 -11.49 -13.08 4.30
C GLN A 44 -12.63 -12.89 5.32
N SER A 45 -13.31 -13.97 5.72
CA SER A 45 -14.32 -13.95 6.79
C SER A 45 -13.73 -13.49 8.13
N ASP A 46 -12.55 -14.00 8.47
CA ASP A 46 -11.86 -13.66 9.72
C ASP A 46 -11.36 -12.20 9.68
N ALA A 47 -10.88 -11.77 8.51
CA ALA A 47 -10.50 -10.38 8.30
C ALA A 47 -11.71 -9.45 8.48
N VAL A 48 -12.86 -9.73 7.87
CA VAL A 48 -14.10 -8.95 8.06
C VAL A 48 -14.48 -8.90 9.54
N PHE A 49 -14.45 -10.03 10.24
CA PHE A 49 -14.77 -10.09 11.67
C PHE A 49 -13.85 -9.17 12.48
N HIS A 50 -12.54 -9.33 12.33
CA HIS A 50 -11.58 -8.54 13.08
C HIS A 50 -11.64 -7.05 12.76
N HIS A 51 -11.82 -6.67 11.50
CA HIS A 51 -12.03 -5.27 11.13
C HIS A 51 -13.29 -4.69 11.78
N THR A 52 -14.39 -5.46 11.78
CA THR A 52 -15.66 -5.04 12.39
C THR A 52 -15.52 -4.79 13.89
N VAL A 53 -14.71 -5.62 14.59
CA VAL A 53 -14.44 -5.46 16.02
C VAL A 53 -13.50 -4.29 16.31
N GLN A 54 -12.44 -4.14 15.51
CA GLN A 54 -11.39 -3.15 15.79
C GLN A 54 -11.75 -1.72 15.35
N LEU A 55 -12.49 -1.58 14.25
CA LEU A 55 -12.75 -0.26 13.65
C LEU A 55 -13.50 0.70 14.58
N PRO A 56 -14.57 0.30 15.30
CA PRO A 56 -15.24 1.17 16.26
C PRO A 56 -14.29 1.71 17.33
N GLN A 57 -13.43 0.85 17.90
CA GLN A 57 -12.47 1.24 18.93
C GLN A 57 -11.48 2.31 18.40
N LEU A 58 -10.96 2.11 17.19
CA LEU A 58 -10.04 3.07 16.56
C LEU A 58 -10.73 4.41 16.24
N LEU A 59 -12.01 4.37 15.86
CA LEU A 59 -12.81 5.57 15.62
C LEU A 59 -13.09 6.33 16.93
N GLU A 60 -13.37 5.63 18.03
CA GLU A 60 -13.54 6.22 19.36
C GLU A 60 -12.23 6.92 19.81
N GLU A 61 -11.10 6.21 19.73
CA GLU A 61 -9.79 6.79 20.05
C GLU A 61 -9.45 8.01 19.19
N LEU A 62 -9.74 7.95 17.88
CA LEU A 62 -9.49 9.03 16.95
C LEU A 62 -10.40 10.24 17.25
N SER A 63 -11.69 10.00 17.54
CA SER A 63 -12.64 11.04 17.84
C SER A 63 -12.31 11.76 19.16
N ALA A 64 -11.77 11.06 20.14
CA ALA A 64 -11.33 11.65 21.40
C ALA A 64 -10.17 12.65 21.23
N GLU A 65 -9.29 12.40 20.24
CA GLU A 65 -8.19 13.32 19.93
C GLU A 65 -8.61 14.45 18.98
N PHE A 66 -9.60 14.21 18.11
CA PHE A 66 -10.03 15.16 17.11
C PHE A 66 -11.18 16.01 17.60
N GLY A 67 -10.88 17.19 18.13
CA GLY A 67 -11.88 18.17 18.60
C GLY A 67 -12.50 19.05 17.50
N GLY A 68 -12.58 18.59 16.25
CA GLY A 68 -13.06 19.36 15.11
C GLY A 68 -14.31 18.80 14.46
N GLU A 69 -14.70 19.38 13.34
CA GLU A 69 -15.85 18.98 12.51
C GLU A 69 -15.39 18.14 11.31
N ILE A 70 -15.99 16.97 11.10
CA ILE A 70 -15.76 16.16 9.90
C ILE A 70 -16.54 16.75 8.72
N ARG A 71 -15.83 17.04 7.63
CA ARG A 71 -16.39 17.66 6.41
C ARG A 71 -16.68 16.67 5.30
N ALA A 72 -15.98 15.54 5.28
CA ALA A 72 -16.24 14.44 4.37
C ALA A 72 -15.64 13.14 4.93
N VAL A 73 -16.15 12.03 4.43
CA VAL A 73 -15.62 10.69 4.71
C VAL A 73 -15.07 10.08 3.41
N ALA A 74 -13.90 9.48 3.48
CA ALA A 74 -13.30 8.70 2.41
C ALA A 74 -13.06 7.27 2.88
N VAL A 75 -13.29 6.29 2.01
CA VAL A 75 -13.10 4.87 2.37
C VAL A 75 -12.52 4.08 1.21
N SER A 76 -11.62 3.16 1.52
CA SER A 76 -11.17 2.15 0.57
C SER A 76 -12.28 1.14 0.31
N ASN A 77 -12.62 0.89 -0.97
CA ASN A 77 -13.70 -0.02 -1.38
C ASN A 77 -13.24 -1.25 -2.15
N ALA A 78 -12.00 -1.23 -2.63
CA ALA A 78 -11.41 -2.32 -3.41
C ALA A 78 -9.87 -2.26 -3.34
N PRO A 79 -9.16 -3.37 -3.65
CA PRO A 79 -7.70 -3.36 -3.74
C PRO A 79 -7.17 -2.38 -4.81
N ARG A 80 -7.78 -2.38 -5.99
CA ARG A 80 -7.38 -1.59 -7.18
C ARG A 80 -8.60 -1.08 -7.94
N ASP A 81 -8.42 -0.07 -8.80
CA ASP A 81 -9.46 0.41 -9.71
C ASP A 81 -9.47 -0.45 -10.99
N ALA A 82 -9.78 -1.72 -10.85
CA ALA A 82 -9.87 -2.68 -11.94
C ALA A 82 -11.18 -3.46 -11.81
N GLU A 83 -11.76 -3.81 -12.93
CA GLU A 83 -12.94 -4.66 -12.96
C GLU A 83 -12.66 -5.99 -12.24
N GLY A 84 -13.60 -6.45 -11.41
CA GLY A 84 -13.44 -7.66 -10.59
C GLY A 84 -12.49 -7.53 -9.41
N SER A 85 -11.93 -6.35 -9.15
CA SER A 85 -11.10 -6.10 -7.98
C SER A 85 -11.98 -5.99 -6.73
N TYR A 86 -12.18 -7.11 -6.04
CA TYR A 86 -13.04 -7.21 -4.87
C TYR A 86 -12.39 -8.06 -3.77
N MET A 87 -12.50 -7.60 -2.52
CA MET A 87 -12.19 -8.39 -1.34
C MET A 87 -13.21 -8.09 -0.24
N PRO A 88 -13.79 -9.12 0.44
CA PRO A 88 -14.79 -8.95 1.48
C PRO A 88 -14.37 -8.04 2.65
N CYS A 89 -13.10 -8.01 3.02
CA CYS A 89 -12.60 -7.20 4.14
C CYS A 89 -12.94 -5.71 4.03
N PHE A 90 -13.07 -5.15 2.81
CA PHE A 90 -13.47 -3.76 2.60
C PHE A 90 -14.90 -3.45 3.05
N LEU A 91 -15.77 -4.46 3.15
CA LEU A 91 -17.17 -4.28 3.57
C LEU A 91 -17.29 -3.68 4.97
N ALA A 92 -16.39 -4.02 5.88
CA ALA A 92 -16.39 -3.48 7.25
C ALA A 92 -16.19 -1.96 7.24
N GLY A 93 -15.16 -1.47 6.54
CA GLY A 93 -14.90 -0.03 6.38
C GLY A 93 -16.01 0.69 5.64
N MET A 94 -16.49 0.12 4.53
CA MET A 94 -17.58 0.71 3.72
C MET A 94 -18.88 0.84 4.52
N SER A 95 -19.22 -0.14 5.35
CA SER A 95 -20.41 -0.10 6.20
C SER A 95 -20.31 1.04 7.22
N ALA A 96 -19.19 1.12 7.95
CA ALA A 96 -18.97 2.20 8.92
C ALA A 96 -18.94 3.58 8.25
N ALA A 97 -18.22 3.72 7.13
CA ALA A 97 -18.13 4.99 6.39
C ALA A 97 -19.49 5.50 5.92
N ARG A 98 -20.37 4.60 5.40
CA ARG A 98 -21.72 4.93 4.98
C ARG A 98 -22.57 5.39 6.16
N ALA A 99 -22.51 4.68 7.30
CA ALA A 99 -23.26 5.04 8.50
C ALA A 99 -22.84 6.42 9.02
N ILE A 100 -21.53 6.67 9.15
CA ILE A 100 -20.96 7.93 9.63
C ILE A 100 -21.34 9.09 8.69
N ALA A 101 -21.09 8.95 7.39
CA ALA A 101 -21.36 9.99 6.41
C ALA A 101 -22.85 10.34 6.36
N SER A 102 -23.74 9.34 6.42
CA SER A 102 -25.19 9.53 6.42
C SER A 102 -25.66 10.25 7.69
N PHE A 103 -25.14 9.85 8.85
CA PHE A 103 -25.53 10.45 10.13
C PHE A 103 -25.04 11.91 10.24
N LEU A 104 -23.80 12.17 9.82
CA LEU A 104 -23.21 13.51 9.81
C LEU A 104 -23.69 14.39 8.64
N LYS A 105 -24.40 13.82 7.67
CA LYS A 105 -24.86 14.49 6.44
C LYS A 105 -23.70 15.12 5.64
N VAL A 106 -22.57 14.42 5.54
CA VAL A 106 -21.39 14.86 4.80
C VAL A 106 -21.16 13.99 3.57
N PRO A 107 -20.43 14.48 2.55
CA PRO A 107 -20.06 13.68 1.38
C PRO A 107 -19.26 12.42 1.75
N LEU A 108 -19.51 11.34 1.00
CA LEU A 108 -18.78 10.07 1.07
C LEU A 108 -18.07 9.80 -0.26
N TYR A 109 -16.78 9.54 -0.19
CA TYR A 109 -15.93 9.23 -1.35
C TYR A 109 -15.37 7.82 -1.24
N PHE A 110 -15.31 7.14 -2.39
CA PHE A 110 -14.75 5.80 -2.51
C PHE A 110 -13.46 5.83 -3.32
N PHE A 111 -12.43 5.17 -2.82
CA PHE A 111 -11.14 5.04 -3.47
C PHE A 111 -10.65 3.59 -3.38
N SER A 112 -9.81 3.17 -4.31
CA SER A 112 -9.11 1.91 -4.11
C SER A 112 -8.01 2.05 -3.05
N HIS A 113 -7.68 0.95 -2.38
CA HIS A 113 -6.54 0.90 -1.46
C HIS A 113 -5.23 1.34 -2.13
N GLN A 114 -5.03 0.95 -3.41
CA GLN A 114 -3.88 1.41 -4.20
C GLN A 114 -3.83 2.94 -4.36
N SER A 115 -4.99 3.60 -4.53
CA SER A 115 -5.07 5.07 -4.55
C SER A 115 -4.63 5.68 -3.23
N GLY A 116 -5.06 5.07 -2.12
CA GLY A 116 -4.63 5.48 -0.77
C GLY A 116 -3.12 5.40 -0.59
N HIS A 117 -2.47 4.32 -1.07
CA HIS A 117 -1.02 4.19 -1.02
C HIS A 117 -0.29 5.26 -1.83
N ILE A 118 -0.77 5.58 -3.03
CA ILE A 118 -0.18 6.64 -3.86
C ILE A 118 -0.30 7.99 -3.17
N ALA A 119 -1.49 8.31 -2.66
CA ALA A 119 -1.73 9.56 -1.95
C ALA A 119 -0.86 9.69 -0.69
N ALA A 120 -0.77 8.64 0.13
CA ALA A 120 0.06 8.61 1.32
C ALA A 120 1.55 8.77 1.01
N ALA A 121 2.05 8.15 -0.06
CA ALA A 121 3.43 8.29 -0.51
C ALA A 121 3.74 9.73 -0.95
N LEU A 122 2.84 10.36 -1.71
CA LEU A 122 3.00 11.76 -2.14
C LEU A 122 2.92 12.74 -0.95
N TYR A 123 2.00 12.49 -0.01
CA TYR A 123 1.90 13.29 1.21
C TYR A 123 3.19 13.20 2.03
N SER A 124 3.68 12.00 2.31
CA SER A 124 4.90 11.77 3.08
C SER A 124 6.15 12.38 2.41
N ALA A 125 6.15 12.48 1.08
CA ALA A 125 7.22 13.10 0.31
C ALA A 125 7.08 14.62 0.17
N GLY A 126 5.99 15.24 0.64
CA GLY A 126 5.67 16.65 0.40
C GLY A 126 5.44 16.97 -1.07
N ARG A 127 4.82 16.05 -1.82
CA ARG A 127 4.66 16.12 -3.28
C ARG A 127 3.21 15.98 -3.75
N LEU A 128 2.23 16.44 -2.98
CA LEU A 128 0.81 16.40 -3.37
C LEU A 128 0.53 17.14 -4.69
N SER A 129 1.34 18.14 -5.04
CA SER A 129 1.24 18.85 -6.33
C SER A 129 1.44 17.93 -7.56
N TYR A 130 1.95 16.70 -7.37
CA TYR A 130 2.03 15.74 -8.46
C TYR A 130 0.64 15.26 -8.93
N PHE A 131 -0.40 15.41 -8.15
CA PHE A 131 -1.77 15.17 -8.61
C PHE A 131 -2.24 16.11 -9.74
N GLU A 132 -1.54 17.22 -9.97
CA GLU A 132 -1.85 18.18 -11.03
C GLU A 132 -1.21 17.84 -12.39
N ARG A 133 -0.36 16.80 -12.46
CA ARG A 133 0.36 16.41 -13.66
C ARG A 133 0.58 14.90 -13.73
N PRO A 134 0.80 14.33 -14.93
CA PRO A 134 1.13 12.91 -15.06
C PRO A 134 2.47 12.56 -14.35
N PHE A 135 2.50 11.39 -13.71
CA PHE A 135 3.71 10.84 -13.11
C PHE A 135 3.68 9.31 -13.08
N TYR A 136 4.85 8.70 -12.88
CA TYR A 136 4.96 7.25 -12.71
C TYR A 136 4.98 6.89 -11.23
N ALA A 137 4.17 5.88 -10.85
CA ALA A 137 4.16 5.30 -9.52
C ALA A 137 4.55 3.82 -9.59
N PHE A 138 5.41 3.39 -8.66
CA PHE A 138 5.72 1.97 -8.48
C PHE A 138 5.02 1.45 -7.22
N HIS A 139 4.14 0.47 -7.41
CA HIS A 139 3.49 -0.22 -6.32
C HIS A 139 4.21 -1.54 -6.07
N VAL A 140 4.99 -1.60 -4.98
CA VAL A 140 5.85 -2.74 -4.64
C VAL A 140 5.46 -3.27 -3.27
N SER A 141 4.92 -4.50 -3.23
CA SER A 141 4.46 -5.15 -2.01
C SER A 141 4.64 -6.67 -2.08
N GLY A 142 4.18 -7.40 -1.05
CA GLY A 142 4.13 -8.86 -1.05
C GLY A 142 3.18 -9.43 -2.11
N GLY A 143 2.08 -8.74 -2.41
CA GLY A 143 1.08 -9.16 -3.39
C GLY A 143 1.21 -8.51 -4.75
N THR A 144 1.97 -7.41 -4.86
CA THR A 144 1.97 -6.55 -6.05
C THR A 144 3.38 -6.07 -6.39
N THR A 145 3.70 -6.04 -7.66
CA THR A 145 4.89 -5.35 -8.20
C THR A 145 4.51 -4.81 -9.57
N GLU A 146 4.18 -3.54 -9.61
CA GLU A 146 3.56 -2.86 -10.75
C GLU A 146 4.18 -1.48 -10.96
N ALA A 147 4.24 -1.06 -12.22
CA ALA A 147 4.50 0.32 -12.64
C ALA A 147 3.20 0.90 -13.20
N LEU A 148 2.80 2.03 -12.69
CA LEU A 148 1.57 2.72 -13.02
C LEU A 148 1.90 4.08 -13.63
N LEU A 149 1.16 4.49 -14.65
CA LEU A 149 1.09 5.88 -15.06
C LEU A 149 -0.15 6.49 -14.40
N VAL A 150 0.08 7.50 -13.59
CA VAL A 150 -0.97 8.25 -12.89
C VAL A 150 -1.20 9.56 -13.63
N ARG A 151 -2.47 9.88 -13.94
CA ARG A 151 -2.87 11.12 -14.59
C ARG A 151 -3.93 11.85 -13.77
N PRO A 152 -3.94 13.18 -13.75
CA PRO A 152 -5.03 13.95 -13.17
C PRO A 152 -6.38 13.53 -13.75
N ASN A 153 -7.39 13.44 -12.90
CA ASN A 153 -8.76 13.15 -13.30
C ASN A 153 -9.72 13.98 -12.43
N ALA A 154 -10.58 14.77 -13.06
CA ALA A 154 -11.47 15.67 -12.34
C ALA A 154 -12.53 14.94 -11.48
N ALA A 155 -12.92 13.73 -11.85
CA ALA A 155 -13.94 12.96 -11.13
C ALA A 155 -13.38 12.13 -9.95
N GLN A 156 -12.12 11.70 -10.06
CA GLN A 156 -11.50 10.77 -9.10
C GLN A 156 -10.16 11.29 -8.54
N ILE A 157 -9.85 12.58 -8.70
CA ILE A 157 -8.57 13.22 -8.42
C ILE A 157 -7.49 12.75 -9.41
N PHE A 158 -7.33 11.45 -9.61
CA PHE A 158 -6.42 10.85 -10.59
C PHE A 158 -6.93 9.47 -11.05
N GLU A 159 -6.52 9.10 -12.23
CA GLU A 159 -6.68 7.76 -12.80
C GLU A 159 -5.33 7.06 -12.93
N LYS A 160 -5.35 5.73 -13.04
CA LYS A 160 -4.16 4.89 -13.10
C LYS A 160 -4.23 3.94 -14.28
N GLU A 161 -3.17 3.94 -15.07
CA GLU A 161 -2.94 3.00 -16.15
C GLU A 161 -1.81 2.04 -15.77
N LEU A 162 -2.08 0.73 -15.85
CA LEU A 162 -1.05 -0.27 -15.60
C LEU A 162 -0.09 -0.35 -16.80
N LEU A 163 1.16 0.06 -16.62
CA LEU A 163 2.17 0.01 -17.66
C LEU A 163 2.94 -1.30 -17.68
N ALA A 164 3.31 -1.80 -16.50
CA ALA A 164 4.07 -3.02 -16.36
C ALA A 164 3.79 -3.70 -15.02
N GLN A 165 3.95 -5.02 -14.99
CA GLN A 165 3.82 -5.79 -13.75
C GLN A 165 4.80 -6.96 -13.74
N SER A 166 5.12 -7.47 -12.54
CA SER A 166 5.85 -8.72 -12.42
C SER A 166 4.99 -9.89 -12.87
N LEU A 167 5.50 -10.68 -13.79
CA LEU A 167 4.84 -11.90 -14.32
C LEU A 167 5.12 -13.14 -13.47
N ASP A 168 6.05 -13.02 -12.55
CA ASP A 168 6.52 -14.12 -11.70
C ASP A 168 6.40 -13.72 -10.23
N LEU A 169 7.45 -13.82 -9.48
CA LEU A 169 7.50 -13.52 -8.07
C LEU A 169 7.36 -12.02 -7.81
N LYS A 170 6.47 -11.66 -6.89
CA LYS A 170 6.35 -10.26 -6.45
C LYS A 170 7.56 -9.87 -5.58
N ALA A 171 7.97 -8.61 -5.63
CA ALA A 171 9.19 -8.16 -4.98
C ALA A 171 9.22 -8.43 -3.47
N GLY A 172 8.11 -8.19 -2.75
CA GLY A 172 8.01 -8.51 -1.33
C GLY A 172 8.17 -10.01 -1.06
N GLN A 173 7.55 -10.88 -1.89
CA GLN A 173 7.76 -12.32 -1.78
C GLN A 173 9.20 -12.73 -2.06
N ALA A 174 9.88 -12.06 -3.00
CA ALA A 174 11.30 -12.31 -3.26
C ALA A 174 12.15 -11.96 -2.03
N ILE A 175 11.86 -10.83 -1.41
CA ILE A 175 12.50 -10.38 -0.16
C ILE A 175 12.29 -11.41 0.95
N ASP A 176 11.07 -11.83 1.20
CA ASP A 176 10.76 -12.79 2.26
C ASP A 176 11.36 -14.17 2.01
N ARG A 177 11.38 -14.64 0.75
CA ARG A 177 12.04 -15.91 0.39
C ARG A 177 13.55 -15.85 0.61
N VAL A 178 14.20 -14.74 0.22
CA VAL A 178 15.63 -14.54 0.47
C VAL A 178 15.91 -14.49 1.98
N GLY A 179 15.06 -13.78 2.73
CA GLY A 179 15.15 -13.75 4.19
C GLY A 179 15.04 -15.12 4.83
N GLY A 180 14.05 -15.92 4.41
CA GLY A 180 13.90 -17.32 4.87
C GLY A 180 15.11 -18.19 4.57
N MET A 181 15.74 -18.04 3.38
CA MET A 181 16.98 -18.73 3.03
C MET A 181 18.18 -18.32 3.89
N LEU A 182 18.15 -17.13 4.46
CA LEU A 182 19.16 -16.61 5.40
C LEU A 182 18.81 -16.89 6.87
N GLY A 183 17.70 -17.59 7.14
CA GLY A 183 17.23 -17.88 8.50
C GLY A 183 16.65 -16.67 9.22
N LEU A 184 16.25 -15.61 8.49
CA LEU A 184 15.66 -14.42 9.07
C LEU A 184 14.17 -14.63 9.39
N PRO A 185 13.63 -13.95 10.43
CA PRO A 185 12.20 -14.04 10.75
C PRO A 185 11.33 -13.38 9.67
N PHE A 186 10.12 -13.86 9.54
CA PHE A 186 9.10 -13.23 8.68
C PHE A 186 8.35 -12.12 9.44
N PRO A 187 8.08 -10.97 8.81
CA PRO A 187 8.51 -10.52 7.48
C PRO A 187 9.99 -10.07 7.47
N ALA A 188 10.75 -10.49 6.46
CA ALA A 188 12.20 -10.35 6.43
C ALA A 188 12.71 -8.97 5.93
N GLY A 189 11.82 -8.11 5.42
CA GLY A 189 12.19 -6.88 4.74
C GLY A 189 13.07 -5.94 5.55
N ALA A 190 12.68 -5.63 6.79
CA ALA A 190 13.43 -4.72 7.64
C ALA A 190 14.84 -5.23 7.98
N GLU A 191 14.95 -6.53 8.27
CA GLU A 191 16.24 -7.13 8.63
C GLU A 191 17.16 -7.25 7.40
N LEU A 192 16.61 -7.58 6.23
CA LEU A 192 17.38 -7.57 4.98
C LEU A 192 17.87 -6.16 4.62
N ASP A 193 17.06 -5.13 4.83
CA ASP A 193 17.48 -3.75 4.61
C ASP A 193 18.62 -3.36 5.54
N ARG A 194 18.51 -3.69 6.84
CA ARG A 194 19.56 -3.48 7.82
C ARG A 194 20.89 -4.15 7.44
N LEU A 195 20.82 -5.40 6.94
CA LEU A 195 21.99 -6.13 6.44
C LEU A 195 22.56 -5.51 5.17
N ALA A 196 21.68 -5.04 4.27
CA ALA A 196 22.09 -4.40 3.03
C ALA A 196 22.84 -3.09 3.28
N GLN A 197 22.39 -2.28 4.27
CA GLN A 197 23.06 -1.03 4.65
C GLN A 197 24.49 -1.24 5.17
N GLN A 198 24.79 -2.41 5.75
CA GLN A 198 26.14 -2.78 6.20
C GLN A 198 27.05 -3.22 5.05
N SER A 199 26.53 -3.49 3.88
CA SER A 199 27.29 -3.99 2.74
C SER A 199 27.99 -2.86 2.00
N LYS A 200 29.31 -2.99 1.80
CA LYS A 200 30.09 -2.09 0.93
C LYS A 200 30.08 -2.53 -0.56
N ARG A 201 29.51 -3.71 -0.86
CA ARG A 201 29.47 -4.26 -2.22
C ARG A 201 28.19 -3.81 -2.93
N ARG A 202 28.34 -3.36 -4.16
CA ARG A 202 27.22 -3.06 -5.07
C ARG A 202 27.20 -4.10 -6.19
N PHE A 203 26.03 -4.67 -6.43
CA PHE A 203 25.84 -5.62 -7.52
C PHE A 203 24.92 -5.03 -8.56
N LEU A 204 25.34 -5.05 -9.81
CA LEU A 204 24.47 -4.67 -10.93
C LEU A 204 23.71 -5.92 -11.39
N VAL A 205 22.42 -5.98 -11.12
CA VAL A 205 21.54 -7.06 -11.59
C VAL A 205 20.79 -6.55 -12.80
N LYS A 206 21.04 -7.15 -13.98
CA LYS A 206 20.28 -6.85 -15.19
C LYS A 206 18.87 -7.43 -15.04
N PRO A 207 17.79 -6.63 -15.14
CA PRO A 207 16.45 -7.15 -15.12
C PRO A 207 16.19 -8.02 -16.35
N SER A 208 15.42 -9.11 -16.18
CA SER A 208 14.90 -9.88 -17.30
C SER A 208 13.55 -9.27 -17.67
N MET A 209 13.44 -8.74 -18.87
CA MET A 209 12.24 -8.05 -19.35
C MET A 209 11.72 -8.73 -20.60
N LYS A 210 10.38 -8.92 -20.69
CA LYS A 210 9.70 -9.29 -21.92
C LYS A 210 8.98 -8.07 -22.46
N ALA A 211 9.23 -7.73 -23.73
CA ALA A 211 8.50 -6.66 -24.38
C ALA A 211 7.01 -7.02 -24.45
N ARG A 212 6.15 -6.08 -24.06
CA ARG A 212 4.73 -6.16 -24.29
C ARG A 212 4.35 -5.25 -25.44
N THR A 213 3.40 -5.69 -26.27
CA THR A 213 2.86 -4.91 -27.38
C THR A 213 2.43 -3.53 -26.90
N ALA A 214 3.05 -2.51 -27.43
CA ALA A 214 2.66 -1.11 -27.38
C ALA A 214 3.09 -0.22 -26.21
N ALA A 215 4.25 -0.37 -25.60
CA ALA A 215 5.02 0.77 -25.04
C ALA A 215 6.02 0.43 -23.93
N PHE A 216 5.87 -0.66 -23.13
CA PHE A 216 6.83 -0.93 -22.06
C PHE A 216 7.18 -2.41 -21.93
N PRO A 217 8.45 -2.76 -21.66
CA PRO A 217 8.87 -4.13 -21.41
C PRO A 217 8.33 -4.65 -20.06
N GLU A 218 7.89 -5.89 -20.02
CA GLU A 218 7.49 -6.58 -18.79
C GLU A 218 8.71 -6.81 -17.89
N PHE A 219 8.61 -6.37 -16.63
CA PHE A 219 9.62 -6.63 -15.62
C PHE A 219 9.53 -8.08 -15.13
N LYS A 220 10.47 -8.92 -15.49
CA LYS A 220 10.65 -10.23 -14.89
C LYS A 220 11.84 -10.20 -13.94
N ILE A 221 11.57 -10.07 -12.64
CA ILE A 221 12.62 -10.23 -11.62
C ILE A 221 12.83 -11.73 -11.43
N SER A 222 13.90 -12.26 -11.99
CA SER A 222 14.28 -13.65 -11.77
C SER A 222 14.99 -13.78 -10.41
N ALA A 223 14.25 -14.20 -9.39
CA ALA A 223 14.77 -14.47 -8.05
C ALA A 223 15.96 -15.48 -8.08
N LYS A 224 15.94 -16.44 -9.01
CA LYS A 224 17.02 -17.44 -9.18
C LYS A 224 18.39 -16.84 -9.50
N LYS A 225 18.46 -15.76 -10.30
CA LYS A 225 19.73 -15.09 -10.63
C LYS A 225 20.26 -14.21 -9.50
N CYS A 226 19.38 -13.62 -8.69
CA CYS A 226 19.78 -12.92 -7.47
C CYS A 226 20.40 -13.89 -6.46
N PHE A 227 19.81 -15.08 -6.31
CA PHE A 227 20.22 -16.06 -5.31
C PHE A 227 21.60 -16.69 -5.58
N MET A 228 21.92 -17.08 -6.81
CA MET A 228 23.21 -17.70 -7.13
C MET A 228 24.42 -16.77 -6.94
N ARG A 229 24.20 -15.45 -6.83
CA ARG A 229 25.25 -14.48 -6.49
C ARG A 229 25.26 -14.05 -5.03
N ALA A 230 24.19 -14.30 -4.29
CA ALA A 230 24.07 -14.01 -2.87
C ALA A 230 24.79 -15.03 -1.97
N SER A 231 24.91 -16.28 -2.41
CA SER A 231 25.68 -17.32 -1.70
C SER A 231 27.19 -17.04 -1.61
N ALA A 232 27.68 -16.01 -2.32
CA ALA A 232 29.08 -15.56 -2.25
C ALA A 232 29.29 -14.30 -1.38
N GLY A 233 28.34 -13.92 -0.53
CA GLY A 233 28.46 -12.85 0.46
C GLY A 233 27.65 -11.58 0.18
N ARG A 234 26.80 -11.25 1.11
CA ARG A 234 26.03 -10.01 1.36
C ARG A 234 25.39 -9.31 0.16
N ILE A 235 24.04 -9.30 0.13
CA ILE A 235 23.20 -8.66 -0.88
C ILE A 235 23.09 -7.16 -0.58
N SER A 236 23.33 -6.29 -1.58
CA SER A 236 22.90 -4.91 -1.55
C SER A 236 21.69 -4.74 -2.47
N LEU A 237 20.53 -4.36 -1.90
CA LEU A 237 19.38 -3.89 -2.64
C LEU A 237 19.63 -2.42 -3.00
N VAL A 238 19.89 -2.14 -4.28
CA VAL A 238 19.96 -0.77 -4.78
C VAL A 238 18.54 -0.27 -4.97
N SER A 239 18.14 0.76 -4.22
CA SER A 239 16.93 1.52 -4.52
C SER A 239 17.08 2.14 -5.91
N ALA A 240 16.13 1.91 -6.79
CA ALA A 240 16.09 2.47 -8.15
C ALA A 240 15.69 3.97 -8.13
N SER A 241 16.41 4.80 -7.34
CA SER A 241 16.13 6.23 -7.24
C SER A 241 17.04 7.12 -8.07
N LYS A 242 17.84 6.55 -8.99
CA LYS A 242 18.63 7.36 -9.94
C LYS A 242 18.75 6.64 -11.27
N ALA A 243 17.78 6.85 -12.14
CA ALA A 243 17.94 6.78 -13.59
C ALA A 243 16.73 7.44 -14.25
N PHE A 244 16.78 8.77 -14.32
CA PHE A 244 16.37 9.60 -15.47
C PHE A 244 17.01 10.97 -15.27
#